data_fa2cc2a363acb0293c4ce507e4cad870
#
_entry.id   fa2cc2a363acb0293c4ce507e4cad870
#
_cell.length_a   1.000
_cell.length_b   1.000
_cell.length_c   1.000
_cell.angle_alpha   90.00
_cell.angle_beta   90.00
_cell.angle_gamma   90.00
#
_symmetry.space_group_name_H-M   'P 1'
#
loop_
_entity.id
_entity.type
_entity.pdbx_description
1 polymer ?
#
loop_
_entity_poly.entity_id
_entity_poly.type
_entity_poly.pdbx_seq_one_letter_code
_entity_poly.pdbx_strand_id
1 'polypeptide(L)'
;MLKKALLKIFILTVLLSVLGACGSGGLQEEGSSSQAVPEEITIPDLPTPEPSATAPDLATLEPTEVAALANRTSEKDGMEMIYIPAGEFLMGWGGSDATVDVGPGPYPDFLVHTIFLDDYWIDNHEVTNGQYQICVAEGACRPCKQNNIPPQGTDYFTEAVYADYPVVNVSWYMARDYCEWTGGRLPTEAEWEKAARGTDGLKYPWGNEKYSEEYANICDVNCPAARKGDISNPNFDDGFAGPAPVGSFPAGASPYGLLDMAGNVWEWTSSASELYPYDANDGRESQYDIPDGEKWPERILRGGPWNDGYWYQRSSYRYRAVGVYLNFNMGIRCAYSE
;
A
#
# COMPACT_ATOMS: atom_id res chain seq x y z
N MET A 1 -5.44 -59.28 2.33
CA MET A 1 -6.61 -59.75 3.07
C MET A 1 -7.05 -58.64 4.02
N LEU A 2 -8.29 -58.20 3.83
CA LEU A 2 -9.22 -57.58 4.74
C LEU A 2 -8.70 -56.45 5.69
N LYS A 3 -9.10 -55.21 5.54
CA LYS A 3 -10.42 -54.61 5.83
C LYS A 3 -10.59 -53.29 5.08
N LYS A 4 -11.38 -53.33 4.01
CA LYS A 4 -12.23 -52.21 3.61
C LYS A 4 -13.49 -52.32 4.46
N ALA A 5 -14.00 -51.20 4.98
CA ALA A 5 -15.43 -50.91 5.00
C ALA A 5 -15.73 -49.67 5.88
N LEU A 6 -16.51 -48.79 5.27
CA LEU A 6 -17.61 -48.02 5.87
C LEU A 6 -17.27 -46.74 6.65
N LEU A 7 -17.46 -45.58 6.00
CA LEU A 7 -18.44 -44.63 6.45
C LEU A 7 -18.93 -43.76 5.24
N LYS A 8 -19.97 -44.24 4.61
CA LYS A 8 -20.91 -43.42 3.81
C LYS A 8 -22.16 -43.24 4.69
N ILE A 9 -22.87 -42.12 4.36
CA ILE A 9 -24.25 -41.81 4.74
C ILE A 9 -24.41 -41.03 6.03
N PHE A 10 -24.63 -39.71 5.89
CA PHE A 10 -25.78 -39.00 6.46
C PHE A 10 -26.06 -37.75 5.61
N ILE A 11 -26.79 -37.95 4.52
CA ILE A 11 -27.62 -36.92 3.87
C ILE A 11 -29.04 -37.42 4.10
N LEU A 12 -29.82 -36.70 4.86
CA LEU A 12 -31.29 -36.82 4.79
C LEU A 12 -31.94 -35.51 5.24
N THR A 13 -32.43 -34.77 4.27
CA THR A 13 -33.77 -34.18 4.12
C THR A 13 -34.51 -33.73 5.37
N VAL A 14 -34.74 -32.40 5.44
CA VAL A 14 -36.03 -31.88 5.91
C VAL A 14 -36.57 -30.92 4.87
N LEU A 15 -37.43 -31.43 4.00
CA LEU A 15 -38.41 -30.67 3.23
C LEU A 15 -39.77 -31.15 3.79
N LEU A 16 -40.64 -30.24 4.20
CA LEU A 16 -42.09 -30.19 4.00
C LEU A 16 -42.68 -29.15 4.97
N SER A 17 -43.20 -28.13 4.37
CA SER A 17 -44.61 -27.76 4.15
C SER A 17 -45.28 -27.01 5.32
N VAL A 18 -45.64 -25.75 5.01
CA VAL A 18 -46.99 -25.26 5.36
C VAL A 18 -47.47 -24.33 4.22
N LEU A 19 -48.47 -24.86 3.47
CA LEU A 19 -49.39 -24.11 2.66
C LEU A 19 -50.60 -23.68 3.53
N GLY A 20 -51.05 -22.44 3.31
CA GLY A 20 -52.48 -22.19 3.50
C GLY A 20 -52.87 -21.22 4.58
N ALA A 21 -53.25 -20.00 4.18
CA ALA A 21 -54.62 -19.51 4.30
C ALA A 21 -54.76 -18.06 3.80
N CYS A 22 -55.55 -17.86 2.81
CA CYS A 22 -56.12 -16.54 2.43
C CYS A 22 -57.10 -16.09 3.53
N GLY A 23 -56.96 -14.80 3.91
CA GLY A 23 -57.91 -14.08 4.74
C GLY A 23 -57.98 -12.64 4.28
N SER A 24 -59.02 -12.29 3.59
CA SER A 24 -59.42 -10.93 3.19
C SER A 24 -59.90 -10.17 4.42
N GLY A 25 -59.41 -8.94 4.61
CA GLY A 25 -59.90 -8.09 5.70
C GLY A 25 -59.43 -6.64 5.60
N GLY A 26 -60.26 -5.75 5.11
CA GLY A 26 -60.57 -4.41 5.54
C GLY A 26 -59.45 -3.36 5.61
N LEU A 27 -59.51 -2.40 4.69
CA LEU A 27 -58.92 -1.07 4.80
C LEU A 27 -59.49 -0.32 6.00
N GLN A 28 -58.64 0.11 6.90
CA GLN A 28 -58.93 1.26 7.78
C GLN A 28 -57.78 2.24 7.66
N GLU A 29 -58.11 3.43 7.16
CA GLU A 29 -57.28 4.63 7.25
C GLU A 29 -57.20 5.06 8.73
N GLU A 30 -56.02 5.15 9.26
CA GLU A 30 -55.77 5.94 10.49
C GLU A 30 -54.64 6.93 10.28
N GLY A 31 -54.98 8.18 10.41
CA GLY A 31 -54.35 9.28 11.06
C GLY A 31 -52.89 9.58 10.74
N SER A 32 -52.66 10.54 9.87
CA SER A 32 -51.44 11.35 9.74
C SER A 32 -51.06 11.94 11.10
N SER A 33 -50.05 11.41 11.78
CA SER A 33 -49.33 12.11 12.83
C SER A 33 -48.07 12.75 12.21
N SER A 34 -48.12 14.08 12.11
CA SER A 34 -46.97 14.95 11.80
C SER A 34 -45.86 14.69 12.83
N GLN A 35 -44.79 14.00 12.43
CA GLN A 35 -43.56 13.97 13.20
C GLN A 35 -42.81 15.29 12.95
N ALA A 36 -42.49 15.98 14.05
CA ALA A 36 -41.67 17.16 14.06
C ALA A 36 -40.30 16.90 13.43
N VAL A 37 -39.88 17.81 12.56
CA VAL A 37 -38.52 17.89 11.99
C VAL A 37 -37.59 18.15 13.18
N PRO A 38 -36.48 17.39 13.34
CA PRO A 38 -35.47 17.69 14.35
C PRO A 38 -34.85 19.06 14.09
N GLU A 39 -34.67 19.85 15.15
CA GLU A 39 -33.96 21.13 15.12
C GLU A 39 -32.57 20.95 14.46
N GLU A 40 -32.25 21.90 13.61
CA GLU A 40 -30.98 22.06 12.94
C GLU A 40 -29.87 22.16 13.99
N ILE A 41 -28.99 21.13 14.07
CA ILE A 41 -27.82 21.14 14.95
C ILE A 41 -26.86 22.17 14.37
N THR A 42 -26.78 23.34 14.93
CA THR A 42 -25.73 24.32 14.67
C THR A 42 -24.40 23.74 15.13
N ILE A 43 -23.57 23.36 14.18
CA ILE A 43 -22.16 23.00 14.42
C ILE A 43 -21.44 24.28 14.83
N PRO A 44 -20.76 24.34 16.00
CA PRO A 44 -19.98 25.53 16.35
C PRO A 44 -18.85 25.69 15.33
N ASP A 45 -18.64 26.95 14.90
CA ASP A 45 -17.54 27.32 14.00
C ASP A 45 -16.23 26.75 14.54
N LEU A 46 -15.60 25.85 13.78
CA LEU A 46 -14.23 25.45 14.03
C LEU A 46 -13.33 26.69 13.92
N PRO A 47 -12.38 26.87 14.83
CA PRO A 47 -11.40 27.95 14.69
C PRO A 47 -10.69 27.79 13.34
N THR A 48 -10.65 28.87 12.58
CA THR A 48 -9.89 28.98 11.33
C THR A 48 -8.43 28.57 11.66
N PRO A 49 -7.83 27.58 10.96
CA PRO A 49 -6.43 27.26 11.19
C PRO A 49 -5.57 28.50 10.93
N GLU A 50 -4.67 28.78 11.83
CA GLU A 50 -3.63 29.80 11.57
C GLU A 50 -2.85 29.40 10.29
N PRO A 51 -2.43 30.36 9.48
CA PRO A 51 -1.69 30.05 8.25
C PRO A 51 -0.43 29.30 8.62
N SER A 52 -0.39 28.02 8.27
CA SER A 52 0.78 27.14 8.39
C SER A 52 1.95 27.75 7.63
N ALA A 53 3.15 27.62 8.17
CA ALA A 53 4.36 28.10 7.53
C ALA A 53 4.44 27.51 6.10
N THR A 54 4.46 28.37 5.11
CA THR A 54 4.71 28.01 3.72
C THR A 54 6.09 27.40 3.62
N ALA A 55 6.20 26.26 2.95
CA ALA A 55 7.50 25.67 2.60
C ALA A 55 8.40 26.74 1.97
N PRO A 56 9.71 26.77 2.28
CA PRO A 56 10.61 27.76 1.72
C PRO A 56 10.64 27.66 0.20
N ASP A 57 10.54 28.80 -0.48
CA ASP A 57 10.74 28.87 -1.92
C ASP A 57 12.22 28.56 -2.21
N LEU A 58 12.51 27.42 -2.84
CA LEU A 58 13.86 27.00 -3.23
C LEU A 58 14.64 28.12 -3.96
N ALA A 59 13.95 29.01 -4.67
CA ALA A 59 14.57 30.13 -5.38
C ALA A 59 15.07 31.24 -4.44
N THR A 60 14.69 31.24 -3.17
CA THR A 60 15.07 32.25 -2.17
C THR A 60 16.06 31.75 -1.12
N LEU A 61 16.41 30.45 -1.16
CA LEU A 61 17.33 29.84 -0.19
C LEU A 61 18.81 30.12 -0.56
N GLU A 62 19.64 30.24 0.47
CA GLU A 62 21.10 30.33 0.28
C GLU A 62 21.65 28.99 -0.27
N PRO A 63 22.76 28.99 -1.04
CA PRO A 63 23.31 27.77 -1.64
C PRO A 63 23.60 26.64 -0.62
N THR A 64 23.88 26.96 0.63
CA THR A 64 24.07 25.98 1.71
C THR A 64 22.76 25.37 2.18
N GLU A 65 21.66 26.09 2.16
CA GLU A 65 20.32 25.60 2.48
C GLU A 65 19.79 24.70 1.36
N VAL A 66 20.01 25.11 0.11
CA VAL A 66 19.68 24.28 -1.08
C VAL A 66 20.46 22.96 -1.07
N ALA A 67 21.74 22.99 -0.65
CA ALA A 67 22.53 21.76 -0.55
C ALA A 67 22.04 20.82 0.56
N ALA A 68 21.47 21.35 1.65
CA ALA A 68 20.88 20.54 2.72
C ALA A 68 19.59 19.85 2.29
N LEU A 69 18.89 20.43 1.30
CA LEU A 69 17.63 19.91 0.75
C LEU A 69 17.82 19.06 -0.53
N ALA A 70 19.07 18.82 -0.95
CA ALA A 70 19.37 17.99 -2.11
C ALA A 70 19.10 16.51 -1.84
N ASN A 71 18.95 15.75 -2.92
CA ASN A 71 18.95 14.28 -2.84
C ASN A 71 20.24 13.80 -2.15
N ARG A 72 20.12 12.72 -1.39
CA ARG A 72 21.23 12.13 -0.62
C ARG A 72 21.50 10.71 -1.11
N THR A 73 22.69 10.21 -0.82
CA THR A 73 23.02 8.79 -1.05
C THR A 73 23.36 8.16 0.30
N SER A 74 22.74 7.04 0.60
CA SER A 74 23.03 6.25 1.80
C SER A 74 24.46 5.70 1.75
N GLU A 75 25.21 5.92 2.82
CA GLU A 75 26.58 5.38 2.96
C GLU A 75 26.58 3.88 3.25
N LYS A 76 25.45 3.32 3.67
CA LYS A 76 25.31 1.90 4.04
C LYS A 76 25.16 0.98 2.84
N ASP A 77 24.30 1.37 1.92
CA ASP A 77 23.85 0.49 0.83
C ASP A 77 23.84 1.18 -0.54
N GLY A 78 24.26 2.45 -0.62
CA GLY A 78 24.34 3.22 -1.86
C GLY A 78 22.97 3.68 -2.40
N MET A 79 21.88 3.53 -1.63
CA MET A 79 20.54 3.98 -2.04
C MET A 79 20.51 5.49 -2.25
N GLU A 80 20.01 5.93 -3.40
CA GLU A 80 19.66 7.32 -3.62
C GLU A 80 18.35 7.65 -2.88
N MET A 81 18.34 8.74 -2.15
CA MET A 81 17.19 9.22 -1.39
C MET A 81 16.72 10.56 -1.97
N ILE A 82 15.45 10.62 -2.32
CA ILE A 82 14.82 11.80 -2.92
C ILE A 82 14.20 12.67 -1.83
N TYR A 83 14.47 13.96 -1.88
CA TYR A 83 13.90 14.96 -0.98
C TYR A 83 12.43 15.24 -1.31
N ILE A 84 11.57 15.16 -0.31
CA ILE A 84 10.15 15.51 -0.37
C ILE A 84 9.91 16.73 0.51
N PRO A 85 9.55 17.89 -0.05
CA PRO A 85 9.40 19.13 0.72
C PRO A 85 8.20 19.07 1.68
N ALA A 86 8.33 19.77 2.80
CA ALA A 86 7.23 19.99 3.72
C ALA A 86 6.03 20.63 3.01
N GLY A 87 4.82 20.36 3.52
CA GLY A 87 3.61 20.99 3.00
C GLY A 87 2.40 20.08 2.98
N GLU A 88 1.27 20.69 2.67
CA GLU A 88 0.00 20.01 2.56
C GLU A 88 -0.12 19.19 1.28
N PHE A 89 -0.88 18.11 1.34
CA PHE A 89 -1.32 17.34 0.18
C PHE A 89 -2.70 16.73 0.42
N LEU A 90 -3.37 16.31 -0.66
CA LEU A 90 -4.65 15.62 -0.61
C LEU A 90 -4.42 14.10 -0.52
N MET A 91 -4.70 13.52 0.63
CA MET A 91 -4.65 12.07 0.89
C MET A 91 -6.01 11.43 0.61
N GLY A 92 -6.01 10.22 0.05
CA GLY A 92 -7.23 9.47 -0.29
C GLY A 92 -7.68 9.68 -1.74
N TRP A 93 -8.80 9.04 -2.12
CA TRP A 93 -9.30 9.05 -3.49
C TRP A 93 -10.76 9.47 -3.57
N GLY A 94 -11.06 10.58 -4.27
CA GLY A 94 -12.41 11.11 -4.50
C GLY A 94 -12.93 10.98 -5.93
N GLY A 95 -12.31 10.14 -6.75
CA GLY A 95 -12.69 9.98 -8.17
C GLY A 95 -14.07 9.36 -8.38
N SER A 96 -14.64 9.57 -9.58
CA SER A 96 -15.97 9.07 -9.97
C SER A 96 -16.07 7.54 -10.05
N ASP A 97 -14.94 6.86 -10.12
CA ASP A 97 -14.82 5.41 -10.07
C ASP A 97 -14.69 4.85 -8.64
N ALA A 98 -14.68 5.73 -7.63
CA ALA A 98 -14.68 5.38 -6.22
C ALA A 98 -15.85 4.45 -5.79
N THR A 99 -16.92 4.39 -6.57
CA THR A 99 -18.11 3.56 -6.28
C THR A 99 -18.02 2.14 -6.82
N VAL A 100 -17.00 1.81 -7.61
CA VAL A 100 -17.03 0.60 -8.44
C VAL A 100 -16.16 -0.54 -7.89
N ASP A 101 -15.20 -0.27 -7.03
CA ASP A 101 -14.37 -1.36 -6.51
C ASP A 101 -13.76 -1.03 -5.13
N VAL A 102 -14.58 -1.15 -4.12
CA VAL A 102 -14.08 -1.51 -2.81
C VAL A 102 -13.71 -2.98 -2.90
N GLY A 103 -12.44 -3.29 -3.19
CA GLY A 103 -11.93 -4.63 -2.99
C GLY A 103 -12.38 -5.18 -1.63
N PRO A 104 -12.34 -6.49 -1.36
CA PRO A 104 -12.93 -7.10 -0.18
C PRO A 104 -12.23 -6.64 1.11
N GLY A 105 -12.56 -5.43 1.58
CA GLY A 105 -12.02 -4.87 2.82
C GLY A 105 -12.84 -3.69 3.31
N PRO A 106 -12.96 -3.49 4.64
CA PRO A 106 -13.78 -2.45 5.23
C PRO A 106 -13.14 -1.05 5.23
N TYR A 107 -12.05 -0.82 4.49
CA TYR A 107 -11.29 0.43 4.55
C TYR A 107 -11.38 1.19 3.24
N PRO A 108 -12.32 2.13 3.13
CA PRO A 108 -12.36 3.00 1.98
C PRO A 108 -11.18 3.97 2.01
N ASP A 109 -10.33 3.93 0.99
CA ASP A 109 -9.37 4.98 0.64
C ASP A 109 -10.09 6.20 0.02
N PHE A 110 -11.41 6.25 0.13
CA PHE A 110 -12.30 7.20 -0.54
C PHE A 110 -12.47 8.52 0.20
N LEU A 111 -12.11 8.59 1.47
CA LEU A 111 -12.20 9.86 2.19
C LEU A 111 -11.00 10.74 1.83
N VAL A 112 -11.22 11.73 0.96
CA VAL A 112 -10.22 12.74 0.66
C VAL A 112 -10.14 13.73 1.81
N HIS A 113 -8.94 13.99 2.29
CA HIS A 113 -8.66 14.94 3.35
C HIS A 113 -7.27 15.54 3.19
N THR A 114 -7.07 16.74 3.70
CA THR A 114 -5.78 17.44 3.65
C THR A 114 -4.90 17.01 4.83
N ILE A 115 -3.65 16.67 4.55
CA ILE A 115 -2.62 16.33 5.52
C ILE A 115 -1.42 17.26 5.31
N PHE A 116 -0.87 17.81 6.38
CA PHE A 116 0.43 18.47 6.39
C PHE A 116 1.50 17.46 6.83
N LEU A 117 2.59 17.38 6.09
CA LEU A 117 3.78 16.63 6.45
C LEU A 117 4.99 17.57 6.50
N ASP A 118 5.87 17.34 7.47
CA ASP A 118 7.22 17.90 7.46
C ASP A 118 8.00 17.33 6.27
N ASP A 119 9.14 17.90 5.97
CA ASP A 119 10.02 17.38 4.95
C ASP A 119 10.74 16.09 5.38
N TYR A 120 11.09 15.28 4.38
CA TYR A 120 11.76 14.01 4.60
C TYR A 120 12.47 13.58 3.31
N TRP A 121 13.33 12.57 3.43
CA TRP A 121 13.86 11.84 2.28
C TRP A 121 13.22 10.46 2.22
N ILE A 122 13.11 9.92 1.03
CA ILE A 122 12.58 8.57 0.79
C ILE A 122 13.42 7.89 -0.31
N ASP A 123 13.62 6.59 -0.19
CA ASP A 123 14.35 5.79 -1.17
C ASP A 123 13.81 6.00 -2.58
N ASN A 124 14.69 6.18 -3.57
CA ASN A 124 14.29 6.42 -4.95
C ASN A 124 13.50 5.25 -5.55
N HIS A 125 13.84 4.03 -5.17
CA HIS A 125 13.19 2.78 -5.58
C HIS A 125 13.09 1.81 -4.40
N GLU A 126 12.51 0.64 -4.62
CA GLU A 126 12.46 -0.42 -3.60
C GLU A 126 13.86 -0.91 -3.25
N VAL A 127 14.05 -1.36 -2.01
CA VAL A 127 15.31 -1.97 -1.57
C VAL A 127 15.58 -3.25 -2.37
N THR A 128 16.77 -3.35 -2.94
CA THR A 128 17.17 -4.49 -3.77
C THR A 128 17.68 -5.68 -2.95
N ASN A 129 17.71 -6.86 -3.57
CA ASN A 129 18.35 -8.04 -2.97
C ASN A 129 19.82 -7.77 -2.62
N GLY A 130 20.57 -7.07 -3.50
CA GLY A 130 21.98 -6.74 -3.28
C GLY A 130 22.15 -5.86 -2.05
N GLN A 131 21.35 -4.82 -1.91
CA GLN A 131 21.36 -3.91 -0.76
C GLN A 131 20.99 -4.65 0.54
N TYR A 132 19.95 -5.47 0.51
CA TYR A 132 19.52 -6.23 1.68
C TYR A 132 20.58 -7.26 2.11
N GLN A 133 21.30 -7.88 1.16
CA GLN A 133 22.40 -8.79 1.46
C GLN A 133 23.55 -8.12 2.23
N ILE A 134 23.82 -6.82 2.01
CA ILE A 134 24.82 -6.07 2.79
C ILE A 134 24.40 -6.04 4.26
N CYS A 135 23.15 -5.71 4.55
CA CYS A 135 22.62 -5.73 5.92
C CYS A 135 22.71 -7.10 6.58
N VAL A 136 22.41 -8.18 5.83
CA VAL A 136 22.54 -9.56 6.31
C VAL A 136 24.00 -9.91 6.60
N ALA A 137 24.92 -9.50 5.73
CA ALA A 137 26.36 -9.75 5.91
C ALA A 137 26.93 -9.00 7.14
N GLU A 138 26.41 -7.83 7.47
CA GLU A 138 26.75 -7.10 8.70
C GLU A 138 26.09 -7.68 9.97
N GLY A 139 25.19 -8.67 9.81
CA GLY A 139 24.48 -9.32 10.91
C GLY A 139 23.32 -8.51 11.51
N ALA A 140 22.94 -7.39 10.89
CA ALA A 140 21.83 -6.53 11.31
C ALA A 140 20.47 -7.05 10.83
N CYS A 141 20.42 -7.67 9.65
CA CYS A 141 19.18 -8.22 9.07
C CYS A 141 19.16 -9.73 9.10
N ARG A 142 17.95 -10.30 9.17
CA ARG A 142 17.75 -11.74 8.97
C ARG A 142 17.70 -12.06 7.48
N PRO A 143 18.31 -13.17 7.02
CA PRO A 143 18.22 -13.57 5.61
C PRO A 143 16.79 -13.89 5.22
N CYS A 144 16.39 -13.49 4.00
CA CYS A 144 15.11 -13.84 3.44
C CYS A 144 15.02 -15.33 3.13
N LYS A 145 13.87 -15.93 3.41
CA LYS A 145 13.57 -17.30 2.96
C LYS A 145 12.90 -17.20 1.59
N GLN A 146 13.53 -17.82 0.61
CA GLN A 146 13.06 -17.79 -0.77
C GLN A 146 12.28 -19.05 -1.09
N ASN A 147 11.02 -18.90 -1.47
CA ASN A 147 10.24 -19.98 -2.07
C ASN A 147 9.19 -19.35 -3.00
N ASN A 148 9.11 -19.84 -4.23
CA ASN A 148 8.04 -19.58 -5.20
C ASN A 148 8.05 -18.21 -5.91
N ILE A 149 9.20 -17.59 -6.10
CA ILE A 149 9.32 -16.40 -6.96
C ILE A 149 9.66 -16.86 -8.39
N PRO A 150 8.99 -16.39 -9.43
CA PRO A 150 9.41 -16.67 -10.81
C PRO A 150 10.77 -16.01 -11.14
N PRO A 151 11.61 -16.70 -11.96
CA PRO A 151 11.45 -18.05 -12.45
C PRO A 151 11.73 -19.12 -11.37
N GLN A 152 10.90 -20.17 -11.33
CA GLN A 152 11.03 -21.23 -10.33
C GLN A 152 12.35 -22.00 -10.45
N GLY A 153 12.91 -22.39 -9.32
CA GLY A 153 14.12 -23.24 -9.25
C GLY A 153 15.43 -22.48 -9.11
N THR A 154 15.39 -21.15 -8.97
CA THR A 154 16.53 -20.28 -8.71
C THR A 154 16.46 -19.72 -7.28
N ASP A 155 17.61 -19.40 -6.69
CA ASP A 155 17.65 -18.65 -5.43
C ASP A 155 17.60 -17.15 -5.72
N TYR A 156 16.38 -16.62 -5.87
CA TYR A 156 16.13 -15.23 -6.19
C TYR A 156 16.86 -14.24 -5.25
N PHE A 157 17.12 -14.61 -4.00
CA PHE A 157 17.77 -13.71 -3.05
C PHE A 157 19.29 -13.69 -3.21
N THR A 158 19.94 -14.84 -3.49
CA THR A 158 21.40 -14.94 -3.45
C THR A 158 22.08 -14.99 -4.80
N GLU A 159 21.34 -15.29 -5.88
CA GLU A 159 21.93 -15.30 -7.22
C GLU A 159 22.20 -13.88 -7.74
N ALA A 160 23.41 -13.63 -8.19
CA ALA A 160 23.87 -12.30 -8.63
C ALA A 160 23.02 -11.67 -9.74
N VAL A 161 22.35 -12.48 -10.55
CA VAL A 161 21.46 -11.99 -11.63
C VAL A 161 20.24 -11.23 -11.07
N TYR A 162 19.87 -11.48 -9.82
CA TYR A 162 18.75 -10.80 -9.15
C TYR A 162 19.20 -9.71 -8.16
N ALA A 163 20.49 -9.32 -8.18
CA ALA A 163 21.00 -8.34 -7.23
C ALA A 163 20.22 -7.00 -7.27
N ASP A 164 19.83 -6.57 -8.48
CA ASP A 164 19.09 -5.30 -8.71
C ASP A 164 17.57 -5.46 -8.70
N TYR A 165 17.06 -6.63 -8.31
CA TYR A 165 15.62 -6.86 -8.15
C TYR A 165 15.19 -6.57 -6.71
N PRO A 166 13.91 -6.17 -6.47
CA PRO A 166 13.44 -5.84 -5.14
C PRO A 166 13.55 -7.02 -4.19
N VAL A 167 13.99 -6.80 -2.97
CA VAL A 167 13.93 -7.82 -1.94
C VAL A 167 12.48 -8.11 -1.57
N VAL A 168 12.12 -9.38 -1.49
CA VAL A 168 10.77 -9.83 -1.12
C VAL A 168 10.82 -10.94 -0.08
N ASN A 169 9.65 -11.43 0.36
CA ASN A 169 9.55 -12.35 1.50
C ASN A 169 10.12 -11.75 2.80
N VAL A 170 9.90 -10.47 2.98
CA VAL A 170 10.23 -9.72 4.18
C VAL A 170 8.96 -9.41 4.97
N SER A 171 9.02 -9.61 6.28
CA SER A 171 7.97 -9.16 7.19
C SER A 171 8.14 -7.67 7.48
N TRP A 172 7.11 -7.05 8.06
CA TRP A 172 7.19 -5.66 8.53
C TRP A 172 8.37 -5.44 9.49
N TYR A 173 8.62 -6.40 10.38
CA TYR A 173 9.75 -6.33 11.32
C TYR A 173 11.11 -6.40 10.61
N MET A 174 11.24 -7.23 9.59
CA MET A 174 12.46 -7.33 8.79
C MET A 174 12.68 -6.06 7.98
N ALA A 175 11.60 -5.48 7.44
CA ALA A 175 11.64 -4.22 6.72
C ALA A 175 12.04 -3.05 7.63
N ARG A 176 11.45 -2.98 8.83
CA ARG A 176 11.83 -2.02 9.87
C ARG A 176 13.31 -2.14 10.24
N ASP A 177 13.76 -3.36 10.58
CA ASP A 177 15.14 -3.61 11.00
C ASP A 177 16.14 -3.18 9.92
N TYR A 178 15.79 -3.37 8.63
CA TYR A 178 16.61 -2.87 7.52
C TYR A 178 16.66 -1.34 7.46
N CYS A 179 15.51 -0.68 7.50
CA CYS A 179 15.46 0.78 7.46
C CYS A 179 16.18 1.42 8.67
N GLU A 180 16.05 0.84 9.86
CA GLU A 180 16.79 1.28 11.05
C GLU A 180 18.31 1.08 10.88
N TRP A 181 18.75 -0.01 10.24
CA TRP A 181 20.16 -0.25 9.95
C TRP A 181 20.75 0.80 8.99
N THR A 182 19.97 1.29 8.00
CA THR A 182 20.41 2.38 7.11
C THR A 182 20.40 3.75 7.78
N GLY A 183 19.86 3.86 9.01
CA GLY A 183 19.68 5.11 9.75
C GLY A 183 18.36 5.81 9.46
N GLY A 184 17.44 5.13 8.77
CA GLY A 184 16.09 5.59 8.45
C GLY A 184 15.01 4.85 9.26
N ARG A 185 13.84 4.81 8.68
CA ARG A 185 12.62 4.15 9.20
C ARG A 185 11.71 3.74 8.04
N LEU A 186 10.69 2.95 8.30
CA LEU A 186 9.62 2.79 7.32
C LEU A 186 8.89 4.14 7.12
N PRO A 187 8.47 4.48 5.89
CA PRO A 187 7.61 5.63 5.67
C PRO A 187 6.27 5.44 6.36
N THR A 188 5.65 6.50 6.82
CA THR A 188 4.22 6.49 7.12
C THR A 188 3.42 6.29 5.83
N GLU A 189 2.17 5.81 5.92
CA GLU A 189 1.33 5.69 4.72
C GLU A 189 1.04 7.04 4.07
N ALA A 190 1.05 8.13 4.86
CA ALA A 190 0.85 9.49 4.35
C ALA A 190 2.09 10.00 3.61
N GLU A 191 3.30 9.76 4.13
CA GLU A 191 4.55 10.09 3.45
C GLU A 191 4.66 9.32 2.13
N TRP A 192 4.39 8.02 2.17
CA TRP A 192 4.41 7.18 0.98
C TRP A 192 3.44 7.72 -0.09
N GLU A 193 2.19 8.06 0.30
CA GLU A 193 1.19 8.55 -0.64
C GLU A 193 1.56 9.91 -1.22
N LYS A 194 2.08 10.85 -0.41
CA LYS A 194 2.57 12.15 -0.88
C LYS A 194 3.71 11.96 -1.89
N ALA A 195 4.68 11.09 -1.57
CA ALA A 195 5.81 10.79 -2.45
C ALA A 195 5.36 10.19 -3.80
N ALA A 196 4.32 9.36 -3.79
CA ALA A 196 3.79 8.73 -4.99
C ALA A 196 3.01 9.69 -5.90
N ARG A 197 2.16 10.56 -5.33
CA ARG A 197 1.17 11.33 -6.12
C ARG A 197 1.36 12.84 -6.11
N GLY A 198 2.36 13.36 -5.38
CA GLY A 198 2.54 14.79 -5.21
C GLY A 198 1.41 15.46 -4.43
N THR A 199 1.25 16.77 -4.64
CA THR A 199 0.22 17.60 -3.99
C THR A 199 -1.09 17.64 -4.75
N ASP A 200 -1.09 17.32 -6.05
CA ASP A 200 -2.22 17.51 -6.97
C ASP A 200 -3.25 16.38 -6.92
N GLY A 201 -3.03 15.38 -6.05
CA GLY A 201 -3.97 14.28 -5.87
C GLY A 201 -4.07 13.35 -7.09
N LEU A 202 -2.96 13.11 -7.78
CA LEU A 202 -2.90 12.23 -8.95
C LEU A 202 -3.36 10.80 -8.61
N LYS A 203 -4.01 10.15 -9.58
CA LYS A 203 -4.48 8.78 -9.43
C LYS A 203 -3.34 7.78 -9.34
N TYR A 204 -2.35 7.95 -10.22
CA TYR A 204 -1.13 7.16 -10.31
C TYR A 204 0.08 8.09 -10.21
N PRO A 205 1.28 7.55 -9.96
CA PRO A 205 2.49 8.38 -9.92
C PRO A 205 2.71 9.19 -11.20
N TRP A 206 2.48 8.61 -12.36
CA TRP A 206 2.62 9.27 -13.68
C TRP A 206 1.47 10.21 -14.04
N GLY A 207 0.42 10.30 -13.23
CA GLY A 207 -0.72 11.18 -13.48
C GLY A 207 -2.07 10.49 -13.47
N ASN A 208 -3.03 11.04 -14.24
CA ASN A 208 -4.40 10.51 -14.35
C ASN A 208 -4.62 9.71 -15.64
N GLU A 209 -3.59 9.56 -16.46
CA GLU A 209 -3.64 8.80 -17.70
C GLU A 209 -3.94 7.32 -17.43
N LYS A 210 -4.47 6.66 -18.46
CA LYS A 210 -4.67 5.22 -18.38
C LYS A 210 -3.34 4.51 -18.27
N TYR A 211 -3.35 3.37 -17.59
CA TYR A 211 -2.21 2.48 -17.51
C TYR A 211 -1.68 2.11 -18.92
N SER A 212 -0.35 2.08 -19.03
CA SER A 212 0.41 1.55 -20.16
C SER A 212 1.53 0.65 -19.63
N GLU A 213 1.96 -0.34 -20.42
CA GLU A 213 3.03 -1.28 -20.09
C GLU A 213 4.38 -0.63 -19.80
N GLU A 214 4.56 0.63 -20.20
CA GLU A 214 5.80 1.41 -19.94
C GLU A 214 5.82 2.11 -18.58
N TYR A 215 4.70 2.07 -17.81
CA TYR A 215 4.59 2.81 -16.55
C TYR A 215 4.87 1.99 -15.31
N ALA A 216 4.57 0.68 -15.32
CA ALA A 216 4.72 -0.15 -14.14
C ALA A 216 4.68 -1.64 -14.47
N ASN A 217 5.30 -2.46 -13.63
CA ASN A 217 5.21 -3.92 -13.67
C ASN A 217 3.94 -4.39 -12.96
N ILE A 218 3.00 -4.98 -13.71
CA ILE A 218 1.72 -5.49 -13.18
C ILE A 218 1.36 -6.85 -13.81
N CYS A 219 0.29 -7.48 -13.32
CA CYS A 219 -0.20 -8.72 -13.91
C CYS A 219 -0.75 -8.48 -15.33
N ASP A 220 -0.04 -8.97 -16.34
CA ASP A 220 -0.28 -8.84 -17.78
C ASP A 220 -0.34 -10.19 -18.50
N VAL A 221 0.01 -10.25 -19.78
CA VAL A 221 0.07 -11.50 -20.57
C VAL A 221 1.07 -12.52 -20.01
N ASN A 222 2.14 -12.07 -19.35
CA ASN A 222 3.19 -12.89 -18.76
C ASN A 222 2.82 -13.42 -17.38
N CYS A 223 1.77 -12.89 -16.78
CA CYS A 223 1.33 -13.28 -15.45
C CYS A 223 1.05 -14.79 -15.37
N PRO A 224 1.49 -15.50 -14.31
CA PRO A 224 1.29 -16.93 -14.18
C PRO A 224 -0.18 -17.35 -14.29
N ALA A 225 -0.45 -18.46 -14.97
CA ALA A 225 -1.80 -18.93 -15.29
C ALA A 225 -2.74 -19.11 -14.08
N ALA A 226 -2.20 -19.28 -12.88
CA ALA A 226 -2.97 -19.36 -11.64
C ALA A 226 -3.67 -18.04 -11.26
N ARG A 227 -3.27 -16.91 -11.87
CA ARG A 227 -3.77 -15.56 -11.62
C ARG A 227 -4.58 -14.97 -12.80
N LYS A 228 -4.85 -15.74 -13.82
CA LYS A 228 -5.54 -15.26 -15.03
C LYS A 228 -6.95 -14.66 -14.82
N GLY A 229 -7.54 -14.81 -13.63
CA GLY A 229 -8.79 -14.14 -13.27
C GLY A 229 -8.63 -12.67 -12.88
N ASP A 230 -7.43 -12.27 -12.48
CA ASP A 230 -7.10 -10.93 -11.96
C ASP A 230 -6.32 -10.10 -12.97
N ILE A 231 -6.15 -10.57 -14.20
CA ILE A 231 -5.38 -9.90 -15.26
C ILE A 231 -6.06 -8.59 -15.62
N SER A 232 -5.36 -7.51 -15.43
CA SER A 232 -5.82 -6.17 -15.73
C SER A 232 -5.98 -5.92 -17.22
N ASN A 233 -5.05 -6.40 -18.03
CA ASN A 233 -5.16 -6.30 -19.49
C ASN A 233 -4.30 -7.36 -20.19
N PRO A 234 -4.95 -8.35 -20.87
CA PRO A 234 -4.23 -9.40 -21.58
C PRO A 234 -3.51 -8.92 -22.84
N ASN A 235 -3.65 -7.65 -23.22
CA ASN A 235 -2.97 -7.07 -24.38
C ASN A 235 -1.70 -6.29 -23.98
N PHE A 236 -1.42 -6.13 -22.69
CA PHE A 236 -0.19 -5.53 -22.21
C PHE A 236 0.90 -6.57 -22.04
N ASP A 237 2.14 -6.15 -22.24
CA ASP A 237 3.37 -6.96 -22.12
C ASP A 237 4.48 -6.07 -21.58
N ASP A 238 4.59 -6.02 -20.25
CA ASP A 238 5.64 -5.27 -19.56
C ASP A 238 7.02 -5.96 -19.63
N GLY A 239 7.06 -7.19 -20.15
CA GLY A 239 8.27 -7.99 -20.35
C GLY A 239 8.64 -8.89 -19.17
N PHE A 240 7.89 -8.88 -18.06
CA PHE A 240 8.24 -9.60 -16.83
C PHE A 240 7.13 -10.55 -16.38
N ALA A 241 7.50 -11.80 -16.04
CA ALA A 241 6.58 -12.77 -15.46
C ALA A 241 6.63 -12.82 -13.92
N GLY A 242 7.40 -11.94 -13.33
CA GLY A 242 7.68 -11.81 -11.89
C GLY A 242 8.10 -10.38 -11.57
N PRO A 243 8.75 -10.13 -10.42
CA PRO A 243 9.34 -8.81 -10.17
C PRO A 243 10.31 -8.41 -11.29
N ALA A 244 10.41 -7.12 -11.57
CA ALA A 244 11.38 -6.53 -12.49
C ALA A 244 12.58 -5.95 -11.70
N PRO A 245 13.76 -5.76 -12.32
CA PRO A 245 14.81 -4.94 -11.73
C PRO A 245 14.25 -3.56 -11.38
N VAL A 246 14.65 -3.01 -10.22
CA VAL A 246 14.16 -1.68 -9.80
C VAL A 246 14.51 -0.62 -10.85
N GLY A 247 13.65 0.38 -11.03
CA GLY A 247 13.84 1.45 -12.01
C GLY A 247 13.60 1.05 -13.46
N SER A 248 13.02 -0.12 -13.73
CA SER A 248 12.74 -0.58 -15.10
C SER A 248 11.68 0.27 -15.82
N PHE A 249 10.88 1.06 -15.10
CA PHE A 249 9.74 1.82 -15.62
C PHE A 249 9.88 3.33 -15.37
N PRO A 250 10.89 4.01 -15.98
CA PRO A 250 11.12 5.42 -15.70
C PRO A 250 9.99 6.36 -16.18
N ALA A 251 9.15 5.94 -17.13
CA ALA A 251 7.96 6.68 -17.54
C ALA A 251 6.87 6.69 -16.46
N GLY A 252 6.92 5.78 -15.49
CA GLY A 252 6.03 5.70 -14.35
C GLY A 252 6.47 6.50 -13.12
N ALA A 253 7.53 7.32 -13.25
CA ALA A 253 8.06 8.10 -12.15
C ALA A 253 7.01 9.03 -11.51
N SER A 254 7.12 9.22 -10.20
CA SER A 254 6.29 10.17 -9.45
C SER A 254 6.61 11.62 -9.79
N PRO A 255 5.78 12.61 -9.37
CA PRO A 255 6.10 14.04 -9.55
C PRO A 255 7.42 14.47 -8.94
N TYR A 256 7.95 13.72 -7.97
CA TYR A 256 9.26 13.97 -7.34
C TYR A 256 10.40 13.17 -8.01
N GLY A 257 10.09 12.34 -9.01
CA GLY A 257 11.08 11.52 -9.73
C GLY A 257 11.33 10.14 -9.10
N LEU A 258 10.55 9.73 -8.09
CA LEU A 258 10.64 8.39 -7.50
C LEU A 258 10.18 7.32 -8.49
N LEU A 259 10.87 6.19 -8.49
CA LEU A 259 10.60 5.05 -9.36
C LEU A 259 9.83 3.95 -8.61
N ASP A 260 9.10 3.13 -9.36
CA ASP A 260 8.39 1.95 -8.86
C ASP A 260 7.37 2.23 -7.74
N MET A 261 6.86 3.50 -7.66
CA MET A 261 5.78 3.86 -6.73
C MET A 261 4.41 3.26 -7.14
N ALA A 262 4.39 2.46 -8.19
CA ALA A 262 3.24 1.69 -8.66
C ALA A 262 3.72 0.41 -9.32
N GLY A 263 3.16 -0.73 -8.94
CA GLY A 263 3.56 -2.05 -9.45
C GLY A 263 4.78 -2.61 -8.73
N ASN A 264 5.40 -3.58 -9.35
CA ASN A 264 6.55 -4.34 -8.89
C ASN A 264 6.29 -5.08 -7.57
N VAL A 265 6.46 -4.47 -6.40
CA VAL A 265 6.12 -5.13 -5.13
C VAL A 265 5.30 -4.22 -4.21
N TRP A 266 4.51 -4.82 -3.31
CA TRP A 266 3.94 -4.11 -2.17
C TRP A 266 5.05 -3.60 -1.25
N GLU A 267 4.91 -2.40 -0.73
CA GLU A 267 5.87 -1.78 0.18
C GLU A 267 5.25 -1.59 1.56
N TRP A 268 5.94 -2.08 2.60
CA TRP A 268 5.53 -1.90 3.98
C TRP A 268 5.65 -0.44 4.41
N THR A 269 4.62 0.06 5.11
CA THR A 269 4.65 1.34 5.81
C THR A 269 4.69 1.15 7.32
N SER A 270 5.04 2.19 8.09
CA SER A 270 4.98 2.14 9.56
C SER A 270 3.55 2.04 10.09
N SER A 271 2.59 2.56 9.33
CA SER A 271 1.22 2.79 9.77
C SER A 271 0.45 1.51 10.06
N ALA A 272 -0.19 1.45 11.22
CA ALA A 272 -1.21 0.45 11.51
C ALA A 272 -2.46 0.69 10.65
N SER A 273 -3.24 -0.37 10.41
CA SER A 273 -4.43 -0.33 9.59
C SER A 273 -5.60 0.32 10.32
N GLU A 274 -5.58 1.66 10.40
CA GLU A 274 -6.65 2.45 10.99
C GLU A 274 -7.54 3.10 9.91
N LEU A 275 -8.74 3.54 10.30
CA LEU A 275 -9.68 4.21 9.41
C LEU A 275 -9.21 5.62 9.06
N TYR A 276 -9.64 6.14 7.90
CA TYR A 276 -9.52 7.54 7.57
C TYR A 276 -10.56 8.39 8.35
N PRO A 277 -10.31 9.69 8.62
CA PRO A 277 -9.13 10.44 8.15
C PRO A 277 -7.83 9.97 8.81
N TYR A 278 -6.71 10.15 8.12
CA TYR A 278 -5.39 9.89 8.68
C TYR A 278 -5.10 10.90 9.82
N ASP A 279 -4.63 10.38 10.95
CA ASP A 279 -4.14 11.18 12.08
C ASP A 279 -2.87 10.51 12.63
N ALA A 280 -1.73 11.16 12.47
CA ALA A 280 -0.45 10.65 12.97
C ALA A 280 -0.40 10.49 14.51
N ASN A 281 -1.34 11.11 15.24
CA ASN A 281 -1.39 11.10 16.71
C ASN A 281 -2.37 10.08 17.29
N ASP A 282 -3.10 9.32 16.48
CA ASP A 282 -4.06 8.32 16.97
C ASP A 282 -3.44 6.97 17.38
N GLY A 283 -2.11 6.88 17.27
CA GLY A 283 -1.35 5.68 17.62
C GLY A 283 -1.01 4.78 16.44
N ARG A 284 -1.52 5.06 15.23
CA ARG A 284 -1.23 4.24 14.02
C ARG A 284 0.25 4.17 13.66
N GLU A 285 1.02 5.21 13.98
CA GLU A 285 2.45 5.27 13.72
C GLU A 285 3.31 4.66 14.85
N SER A 286 2.66 4.13 15.86
CA SER A 286 3.37 3.49 16.96
C SER A 286 4.01 2.17 16.53
N GLN A 287 5.30 2.05 16.74
CA GLN A 287 6.07 0.82 16.50
C GLN A 287 5.98 -0.11 17.71
N TYR A 288 4.77 -0.57 18.05
CA TYR A 288 4.65 -1.46 19.20
C TYR A 288 5.18 -2.86 18.89
N ASP A 289 6.10 -3.28 19.73
CA ASP A 289 6.25 -4.70 20.02
C ASP A 289 4.98 -5.15 20.75
N ILE A 290 4.34 -6.20 20.24
CA ILE A 290 3.10 -6.69 20.84
C ILE A 290 3.40 -7.26 22.21
N PRO A 291 2.67 -6.83 23.26
CA PRO A 291 2.73 -7.50 24.54
C PRO A 291 2.36 -8.99 24.38
N ASP A 292 3.03 -9.84 25.13
CA ASP A 292 2.77 -11.29 25.12
C ASP A 292 1.26 -11.59 25.22
N GLY A 293 0.73 -12.24 24.19
CA GLY A 293 -0.66 -12.70 24.15
C GLY A 293 -1.64 -11.81 23.40
N GLU A 294 -1.22 -10.70 22.82
CA GLU A 294 -2.07 -9.85 21.98
C GLU A 294 -2.01 -10.23 20.50
N LYS A 295 -3.01 -9.76 19.75
CA LYS A 295 -3.12 -10.01 18.31
C LYS A 295 -2.13 -9.12 17.54
N TRP A 296 -1.37 -9.71 16.61
CA TRP A 296 -0.47 -8.96 15.72
C TRP A 296 -1.20 -7.85 14.95
N PRO A 297 -0.76 -6.57 15.00
CA PRO A 297 -1.42 -5.51 14.27
C PRO A 297 -1.29 -5.74 12.76
N GLU A 298 -2.34 -5.38 12.04
CA GLU A 298 -2.25 -5.24 10.60
C GLU A 298 -1.55 -3.92 10.27
N ARG A 299 -0.64 -3.95 9.31
CA ARG A 299 0.12 -2.82 8.81
C ARG A 299 -0.29 -2.52 7.37
N ILE A 300 -0.24 -1.26 7.00
CA ILE A 300 -0.55 -0.84 5.64
C ILE A 300 0.63 -1.13 4.71
N LEU A 301 0.28 -1.60 3.51
CA LEU A 301 1.17 -1.72 2.36
C LEU A 301 0.65 -0.86 1.22
N ARG A 302 1.55 -0.36 0.41
CA ARG A 302 1.30 0.54 -0.70
C ARG A 302 1.95 0.06 -2.00
N GLY A 303 1.60 0.68 -3.15
CA GLY A 303 2.24 0.50 -4.44
C GLY A 303 1.55 -0.51 -5.36
N GLY A 304 1.05 -1.61 -4.82
CA GLY A 304 0.53 -2.73 -5.63
C GLY A 304 1.65 -3.58 -6.23
N PRO A 305 1.46 -4.89 -6.41
CA PRO A 305 2.53 -5.78 -6.83
C PRO A 305 2.40 -6.17 -8.31
N TRP A 306 3.47 -6.78 -8.86
CA TRP A 306 3.56 -7.33 -10.21
C TRP A 306 2.47 -8.35 -10.57
N ASN A 307 1.89 -9.02 -9.58
CA ASN A 307 0.96 -10.14 -9.79
C ASN A 307 -0.50 -9.78 -9.52
N ASP A 308 -0.82 -8.51 -9.39
CA ASP A 308 -2.19 -7.98 -9.25
C ASP A 308 -2.52 -6.97 -10.35
N GLY A 309 -3.81 -6.65 -10.52
CA GLY A 309 -4.27 -5.78 -11.59
C GLY A 309 -4.03 -4.29 -11.31
N TYR A 310 -4.17 -3.45 -12.34
CA TYR A 310 -3.91 -2.00 -12.31
C TYR A 310 -4.70 -1.21 -11.23
N TRP A 311 -5.75 -1.78 -10.68
CA TRP A 311 -6.52 -1.16 -9.59
C TRP A 311 -5.72 -0.99 -8.30
N TYR A 312 -4.81 -1.91 -8.06
CA TYR A 312 -3.99 -1.94 -6.85
C TYR A 312 -2.84 -0.94 -6.90
N GLN A 313 -2.48 -0.41 -8.09
CA GLN A 313 -1.40 0.54 -8.31
C GLN A 313 -1.80 2.00 -8.13
N ARG A 314 -3.07 2.29 -7.80
CA ARG A 314 -3.45 3.66 -7.44
C ARG A 314 -2.64 4.13 -6.23
N SER A 315 -2.11 5.36 -6.31
CA SER A 315 -1.31 5.93 -5.22
C SER A 315 -2.04 5.96 -3.88
N SER A 316 -3.38 6.03 -3.88
CA SER A 316 -4.21 6.00 -2.67
C SER A 316 -4.58 4.60 -2.20
N TYR A 317 -4.33 3.53 -3.00
CA TYR A 317 -4.78 2.19 -2.63
C TYR A 317 -4.06 1.69 -1.37
N ARG A 318 -4.83 1.15 -0.44
CA ARG A 318 -4.36 0.64 0.85
C ARG A 318 -4.55 -0.88 0.91
N TYR A 319 -3.47 -1.62 0.97
CA TYR A 319 -3.51 -3.03 1.34
C TYR A 319 -3.07 -3.20 2.79
N ARG A 320 -3.43 -4.32 3.42
CA ARG A 320 -3.06 -4.59 4.81
C ARG A 320 -2.71 -6.05 5.02
N ALA A 321 -1.73 -6.28 5.87
CA ALA A 321 -1.36 -7.60 6.32
C ALA A 321 -0.83 -7.55 7.76
N VAL A 322 -0.93 -8.67 8.47
CA VAL A 322 -0.31 -8.78 9.80
C VAL A 322 1.21 -8.67 9.67
N GLY A 323 1.86 -7.93 10.58
CA GLY A 323 3.27 -7.59 10.48
C GLY A 323 4.26 -8.75 10.41
N VAL A 324 3.85 -9.97 10.78
CA VAL A 324 4.69 -11.19 10.65
C VAL A 324 4.52 -11.91 9.32
N TYR A 325 3.60 -11.46 8.46
CA TYR A 325 3.32 -12.10 7.19
C TYR A 325 4.49 -11.93 6.22
N LEU A 326 4.82 -12.99 5.50
CA LEU A 326 5.85 -13.03 4.47
C LEU A 326 5.19 -13.38 3.14
N ASN A 327 5.46 -12.61 2.10
CA ASN A 327 4.96 -12.92 0.77
C ASN A 327 5.99 -12.55 -0.30
N PHE A 328 5.97 -13.30 -1.39
CA PHE A 328 6.86 -13.16 -2.55
C PHE A 328 6.64 -11.85 -3.35
N ASN A 329 5.69 -11.03 -2.97
CA ASN A 329 5.35 -9.76 -3.60
C ASN A 329 5.33 -8.58 -2.59
N MET A 330 5.97 -8.73 -1.43
CA MET A 330 6.07 -7.69 -0.40
C MET A 330 7.53 -7.36 -0.14
N GLY A 331 7.89 -6.09 -0.30
CA GLY A 331 9.22 -5.51 -0.24
C GLY A 331 9.33 -4.32 0.71
N ILE A 332 10.35 -3.51 0.49
CA ILE A 332 10.81 -2.44 1.39
C ILE A 332 11.11 -1.18 0.59
N ARG A 333 10.73 -0.02 1.16
CA ARG A 333 11.23 1.31 0.85
C ARG A 333 11.38 2.05 2.16
N CYS A 334 12.50 2.77 2.39
CA CYS A 334 12.75 3.49 3.63
C CYS A 334 12.54 5.00 3.46
N ALA A 335 12.26 5.66 4.59
CA ALA A 335 12.22 7.12 4.70
C ALA A 335 13.18 7.60 5.78
N TYR A 336 13.58 8.87 5.69
CA TYR A 336 14.57 9.47 6.58
C TYR A 336 14.10 10.87 6.98
N SER A 337 14.22 11.20 8.24
CA SER A 337 14.05 12.55 8.78
C SER A 337 15.41 13.21 8.99
N GLU A 338 15.46 14.55 9.22
CA GLU A 338 16.70 15.22 9.61
C GLU A 338 17.29 14.69 10.91
#